data_d4271085216020aa035ae5bb4d504f73
#
_entry.id   d4271085216020aa035ae5bb4d504f73
#
_cell.length_a   1.000
_cell.length_b   1.000
_cell.length_c   1.000
_cell.angle_alpha   90.00
_cell.angle_beta   90.00
_cell.angle_gamma   90.00
#
_symmetry.space_group_name_H-M   'P 1'
#
loop_
_entity.id
_entity.type
_entity.pdbx_description
1 polymer ?
#
loop_
_entity_poly.entity_id
_entity_poly.type
_entity_poly.pdbx_seq_one_letter_code
_entity_poly.pdbx_strand_id
1 'polypeptide(L)'
;MKTIIIILLLGISLSFDAGASRAYAARYNTEYNPNYKNYKYQGGDSANFVSQCLYNGGQSFTGCAGLDSKGMIPKVNDLKTCLLSKGWRSSSTKPVNYKSGYPMFYKNSYGTSALIATRIEKTIVFYCSHNPDGCGFMKESTEGLEYYFL
;
A
#
# COMPACT_ATOMS: atom_id res chain seq x y z
N MET A 1 6.69 21.58 -49.32
CA MET A 1 6.02 21.67 -48.01
C MET A 1 6.19 20.33 -47.30
N LYS A 2 6.89 20.29 -46.18
CA LYS A 2 7.03 19.07 -45.34
C LYS A 2 5.94 19.11 -44.25
N THR A 3 5.00 18.18 -44.34
CA THR A 3 3.95 18.03 -43.33
C THR A 3 4.56 17.38 -42.09
N ILE A 4 4.64 18.11 -40.97
CA ILE A 4 5.06 17.58 -39.68
C ILE A 4 3.83 16.94 -39.06
N ILE A 5 3.80 15.62 -38.93
CA ILE A 5 2.78 14.88 -38.17
C ILE A 5 3.22 14.92 -36.71
N ILE A 6 2.54 15.73 -35.89
CA ILE A 6 2.69 15.71 -34.44
C ILE A 6 1.84 14.54 -33.91
N ILE A 7 2.48 13.44 -33.59
CA ILE A 7 1.82 12.34 -32.84
C ILE A 7 1.69 12.76 -31.38
N LEU A 8 0.50 13.19 -31.00
CA LEU A 8 0.15 13.43 -29.62
C LEU A 8 0.01 12.06 -28.93
N LEU A 9 1.07 11.59 -28.27
CA LEU A 9 1.00 10.45 -27.37
C LEU A 9 0.15 10.89 -26.15
N LEU A 10 -1.15 10.61 -26.21
CA LEU A 10 -2.01 10.62 -25.04
C LEU A 10 -1.49 9.55 -24.08
N GLY A 11 -0.67 9.96 -23.13
CA GLY A 11 -0.26 9.13 -22.01
C GLY A 11 -1.51 8.75 -21.21
N ILE A 12 -2.01 7.53 -21.41
CA ILE A 12 -3.02 6.97 -20.53
C ILE A 12 -2.34 6.78 -19.18
N SER A 13 -2.51 7.77 -18.28
CA SER A 13 -2.17 7.60 -16.87
C SER A 13 -3.15 6.56 -16.33
N LEU A 14 -2.71 5.31 -16.17
CA LEU A 14 -3.48 4.30 -15.46
C LEU A 14 -3.61 4.79 -14.00
N SER A 15 -4.83 5.13 -13.61
CA SER A 15 -5.14 5.48 -12.23
C SER A 15 -4.95 4.25 -11.35
N PHE A 16 -4.52 4.46 -10.09
CA PHE A 16 -4.37 3.38 -9.11
C PHE A 16 -5.69 2.63 -8.91
N ASP A 17 -5.65 1.30 -9.04
CA ASP A 17 -6.79 0.40 -8.83
C ASP A 17 -6.81 -0.11 -7.38
N ALA A 18 -7.55 0.57 -6.52
CA ALA A 18 -7.75 0.19 -5.13
C ALA A 18 -8.46 -1.18 -4.98
N GLY A 19 -9.31 -1.53 -5.95
CA GLY A 19 -9.98 -2.84 -5.98
C GLY A 19 -8.99 -3.99 -6.17
N ALA A 20 -8.05 -3.86 -7.10
CA ALA A 20 -6.99 -4.84 -7.33
C ALA A 20 -6.05 -4.98 -6.12
N SER A 21 -5.67 -3.87 -5.49
CA SER A 21 -4.88 -3.86 -4.24
C SER A 21 -5.60 -4.62 -3.12
N ARG A 22 -6.88 -4.34 -2.91
CA ARG A 22 -7.71 -5.04 -1.93
C ARG A 22 -7.86 -6.53 -2.23
N ALA A 23 -8.09 -6.90 -3.48
CA ALA A 23 -8.24 -8.29 -3.89
C ALA A 23 -6.95 -9.10 -3.63
N TYR A 24 -5.78 -8.49 -3.89
CA TYR A 24 -4.50 -9.10 -3.54
C TYR A 24 -4.37 -9.31 -2.03
N ALA A 25 -4.70 -8.31 -1.23
CA ALA A 25 -4.68 -8.42 0.23
C ALA A 25 -5.60 -9.55 0.75
N ALA A 26 -6.81 -9.65 0.22
CA ALA A 26 -7.74 -10.72 0.58
C ALA A 26 -7.22 -12.13 0.26
N ARG A 27 -6.49 -12.26 -0.88
CA ARG A 27 -5.95 -13.56 -1.30
C ARG A 27 -4.74 -13.99 -0.47
N TYR A 28 -3.83 -13.06 -0.15
CA TYR A 28 -2.52 -13.38 0.41
C TYR A 28 -2.34 -12.97 1.87
N ASN A 29 -3.41 -12.68 2.62
CA ASN A 29 -3.30 -12.21 4.01
C ASN A 29 -2.73 -13.25 5.00
N THR A 30 -2.90 -14.53 4.73
CA THR A 30 -2.35 -15.64 5.54
C THR A 30 -1.38 -16.52 4.77
N GLU A 31 -1.35 -16.38 3.44
CA GLU A 31 -0.46 -17.12 2.56
C GLU A 31 0.57 -16.17 1.95
N TYR A 32 1.81 -16.64 1.82
CA TYR A 32 2.88 -15.85 1.20
C TYR A 32 2.94 -16.16 -0.30
N ASN A 33 2.88 -15.11 -1.13
CA ASN A 33 3.04 -15.29 -2.56
C ASN A 33 4.47 -15.74 -2.88
N PRO A 34 4.68 -16.93 -3.49
CA PRO A 34 6.00 -17.52 -3.71
C PRO A 34 6.88 -16.73 -4.68
N ASN A 35 6.30 -15.78 -5.44
CA ASN A 35 7.05 -14.93 -6.36
C ASN A 35 7.84 -13.83 -5.64
N TYR A 36 7.55 -13.58 -4.36
CA TYR A 36 8.19 -12.55 -3.56
C TYR A 36 8.93 -13.15 -2.37
N LYS A 37 9.92 -12.42 -1.86
CA LYS A 37 10.65 -12.81 -0.65
C LYS A 37 9.74 -12.65 0.58
N ASN A 38 9.82 -13.61 1.50
CA ASN A 38 9.15 -13.56 2.80
C ASN A 38 10.10 -12.99 3.85
N TYR A 39 9.71 -11.91 4.51
CA TYR A 39 10.50 -11.22 5.53
C TYR A 39 10.02 -11.49 6.97
N LYS A 40 9.12 -12.42 7.18
CA LYS A 40 8.49 -12.71 8.48
C LYS A 40 9.50 -12.80 9.62
N TYR A 41 10.64 -13.46 9.38
CA TYR A 41 11.71 -13.67 10.37
C TYR A 41 12.90 -12.72 10.19
N GLN A 42 12.77 -11.66 9.39
CA GLN A 42 13.82 -10.69 9.06
C GLN A 42 13.37 -9.24 9.35
N GLY A 43 12.65 -9.03 10.45
CA GLY A 43 12.14 -7.72 10.85
C GLY A 43 10.66 -7.50 10.54
N GLY A 44 9.95 -8.52 10.04
CA GLY A 44 8.52 -8.46 9.70
C GLY A 44 8.26 -8.24 8.22
N ASP A 45 7.08 -8.67 7.75
CA ASP A 45 6.70 -8.70 6.34
C ASP A 45 5.61 -7.67 5.97
N SER A 46 5.15 -6.85 6.92
CA SER A 46 3.98 -6.00 6.68
C SER A 46 4.17 -4.98 5.56
N ALA A 47 5.32 -4.31 5.49
CA ALA A 47 5.60 -3.34 4.43
C ALA A 47 5.82 -4.02 3.07
N ASN A 48 6.48 -5.18 3.05
CA ASN A 48 6.63 -6.00 1.86
C ASN A 48 5.27 -6.44 1.31
N PHE A 49 4.38 -6.95 2.17
CA PHE A 49 3.02 -7.33 1.81
C PHE A 49 2.21 -6.14 1.25
N VAL A 50 2.23 -5.00 1.94
CA VAL A 50 1.54 -3.79 1.47
C VAL A 50 2.10 -3.31 0.14
N SER A 51 3.42 -3.34 -0.07
CA SER A 51 4.01 -2.97 -1.36
C SER A 51 3.55 -3.90 -2.49
N GLN A 52 3.41 -5.21 -2.24
CA GLN A 52 2.84 -6.16 -3.20
C GLN A 52 1.38 -5.82 -3.54
N CYS A 53 0.55 -5.51 -2.53
CA CYS A 53 -0.84 -5.09 -2.74
C CYS A 53 -0.91 -3.84 -3.64
N LEU A 54 -0.14 -2.82 -3.32
CA LEU A 54 -0.11 -1.56 -4.07
C LEU A 54 0.43 -1.75 -5.49
N TYR A 55 1.46 -2.59 -5.67
CA TYR A 55 1.98 -2.94 -6.99
C TYR A 55 0.91 -3.60 -7.87
N ASN A 56 0.11 -4.50 -7.30
CA ASN A 56 -1.03 -5.10 -8.00
C ASN A 56 -2.14 -4.09 -8.32
N GLY A 57 -2.24 -3.01 -7.57
CA GLY A 57 -3.09 -1.86 -7.88
C GLY A 57 -2.50 -0.88 -8.92
N GLY A 58 -1.32 -1.19 -9.46
CA GLY A 58 -0.67 -0.35 -10.48
C GLY A 58 0.28 0.70 -9.92
N GLN A 59 0.60 0.68 -8.59
CA GLN A 59 1.60 1.56 -8.02
C GLN A 59 3.01 1.16 -8.48
N SER A 60 3.70 2.06 -9.16
CA SER A 60 5.13 1.88 -9.49
C SER A 60 6.01 2.33 -8.33
N PHE A 61 7.00 1.52 -7.98
CA PHE A 61 8.05 1.86 -7.01
C PHE A 61 9.38 2.23 -7.65
N THR A 62 9.42 2.33 -8.99
CA THR A 62 10.64 2.71 -9.72
C THR A 62 11.20 4.04 -9.19
N GLY A 63 12.49 4.06 -8.85
CA GLY A 63 13.18 5.22 -8.30
C GLY A 63 13.03 5.40 -6.78
N CYS A 64 12.27 4.54 -6.09
CA CYS A 64 12.24 4.54 -4.63
C CYS A 64 13.48 3.88 -4.04
N ALA A 65 13.88 4.32 -2.84
CA ALA A 65 14.91 3.64 -2.06
C ALA A 65 14.36 2.36 -1.39
N GLY A 66 15.25 1.45 -1.01
CA GLY A 66 14.89 0.28 -0.22
C GLY A 66 14.20 -0.85 -0.98
N LEU A 67 14.24 -0.84 -2.31
CA LEU A 67 13.71 -1.93 -3.14
C LEU A 67 14.53 -3.21 -2.93
N ASP A 68 13.84 -4.33 -2.79
CA ASP A 68 14.46 -5.65 -2.87
C ASP A 68 14.64 -6.11 -4.33
N SER A 69 15.20 -7.30 -4.53
CA SER A 69 15.46 -7.87 -5.86
C SER A 69 14.19 -8.13 -6.69
N LYS A 70 13.01 -8.07 -6.09
CA LYS A 70 11.70 -8.21 -6.73
C LYS A 70 10.98 -6.87 -6.91
N GLY A 71 11.62 -5.76 -6.54
CA GLY A 71 11.07 -4.42 -6.64
C GLY A 71 10.04 -4.08 -5.55
N MET A 72 10.01 -4.85 -4.46
CA MET A 72 9.14 -4.57 -3.30
C MET A 72 9.91 -3.83 -2.21
N ILE A 73 9.19 -3.18 -1.30
CA ILE A 73 9.77 -2.38 -0.22
C ILE A 73 9.49 -3.07 1.13
N PRO A 74 10.49 -3.73 1.74
CA PRO A 74 10.28 -4.49 2.97
C PRO A 74 10.28 -3.64 4.24
N LYS A 75 10.75 -2.38 4.19
CA LYS A 75 10.82 -1.50 5.38
C LYS A 75 9.71 -0.46 5.38
N VAL A 76 9.03 -0.32 6.52
CA VAL A 76 7.91 0.62 6.70
C VAL A 76 8.29 2.05 6.36
N ASN A 77 9.41 2.56 6.87
CA ASN A 77 9.81 3.95 6.64
C ASN A 77 10.16 4.22 5.16
N ASP A 78 10.80 3.26 4.49
CA ASP A 78 11.11 3.38 3.07
C ASP A 78 9.82 3.37 2.24
N LEU A 79 8.84 2.52 2.59
CA LEU A 79 7.52 2.49 1.92
C LEU A 79 6.78 3.81 2.11
N LYS A 80 6.70 4.36 3.33
CA LYS A 80 6.08 5.66 3.60
C LYS A 80 6.73 6.78 2.78
N THR A 81 8.05 6.87 2.79
CA THR A 81 8.80 7.87 2.02
C THR A 81 8.54 7.73 0.52
N CYS A 82 8.55 6.50 0.01
CA CYS A 82 8.26 6.23 -1.39
C CYS A 82 6.85 6.69 -1.76
N LEU A 83 5.82 6.34 -0.99
CA LEU A 83 4.44 6.73 -1.27
C LEU A 83 4.29 8.25 -1.34
N LEU A 84 4.86 8.99 -0.39
CA LEU A 84 4.85 10.46 -0.43
C LEU A 84 5.52 11.01 -1.68
N SER A 85 6.66 10.44 -2.11
CA SER A 85 7.36 10.83 -3.35
C SER A 85 6.55 10.53 -4.62
N LYS A 86 5.60 9.59 -4.54
CA LYS A 86 4.70 9.20 -5.64
C LYS A 86 3.36 9.96 -5.64
N GLY A 87 3.22 10.98 -4.81
CA GLY A 87 2.05 11.84 -4.77
C GLY A 87 0.94 11.41 -3.81
N TRP A 88 1.18 10.34 -3.03
CA TRP A 88 0.29 10.01 -1.92
C TRP A 88 0.38 11.09 -0.83
N ARG A 89 -0.73 11.32 -0.15
CA ARG A 89 -0.81 12.20 1.02
C ARG A 89 -1.03 11.36 2.26
N SER A 90 -0.69 11.89 3.43
CA SER A 90 -0.92 11.22 4.70
C SER A 90 -1.75 12.09 5.66
N SER A 91 -2.47 11.43 6.57
CA SER A 91 -3.26 12.07 7.62
C SER A 91 -3.38 11.15 8.83
N SER A 92 -3.36 11.74 10.03
CA SER A 92 -3.67 11.02 11.28
C SER A 92 -5.17 10.80 11.50
N THR A 93 -6.02 11.45 10.69
CA THR A 93 -7.48 11.25 10.68
C THR A 93 -7.90 10.69 9.34
N LYS A 94 -8.89 9.78 9.34
CA LYS A 94 -9.37 9.14 8.11
C LYS A 94 -9.99 10.17 7.17
N PRO A 95 -9.45 10.39 5.96
CA PRO A 95 -10.03 11.28 4.98
C PRO A 95 -11.42 10.82 4.51
N VAL A 96 -12.28 11.76 4.14
CA VAL A 96 -13.64 11.45 3.61
C VAL A 96 -13.57 10.58 2.35
N ASN A 97 -12.57 10.82 1.50
CA ASN A 97 -12.35 10.08 0.25
C ASN A 97 -11.43 8.84 0.41
N TYR A 98 -11.14 8.42 1.65
CA TYR A 98 -10.32 7.22 1.90
C TYR A 98 -11.05 5.97 1.40
N LYS A 99 -10.32 5.10 0.68
CA LYS A 99 -10.90 3.94 -0.01
C LYS A 99 -10.33 2.63 0.54
N SER A 100 -11.14 1.58 0.50
CA SER A 100 -10.61 0.21 0.64
C SER A 100 -9.63 -0.08 -0.49
N GLY A 101 -8.53 -0.77 -0.18
CA GLY A 101 -7.38 -0.95 -1.06
C GLY A 101 -6.27 0.08 -0.85
N TYR A 102 -6.50 1.14 -0.06
CA TYR A 102 -5.48 2.11 0.32
C TYR A 102 -4.67 1.63 1.53
N PRO A 103 -3.39 2.02 1.63
CA PRO A 103 -2.54 1.63 2.75
C PRO A 103 -2.78 2.53 3.95
N MET A 104 -2.64 1.94 5.13
CA MET A 104 -2.54 2.65 6.40
C MET A 104 -1.39 2.06 7.23
N PHE A 105 -0.92 2.82 8.21
CA PHE A 105 0.17 2.42 9.09
C PHE A 105 -0.31 2.55 10.54
N TYR A 106 0.02 1.56 11.34
CA TYR A 106 -0.33 1.54 12.75
C TYR A 106 0.92 1.44 13.62
N LYS A 107 1.13 2.44 14.44
CA LYS A 107 2.24 2.51 15.40
C LYS A 107 1.75 2.11 16.79
N ASN A 108 2.40 1.15 17.40
CA ASN A 108 2.19 0.74 18.79
C ASN A 108 3.53 0.63 19.51
N SER A 109 3.51 0.11 20.76
CA SER A 109 4.72 -0.07 21.57
C SER A 109 5.77 -1.02 20.97
N TYR A 110 5.38 -1.89 20.05
CA TYR A 110 6.26 -2.86 19.38
C TYR A 110 6.83 -2.36 18.06
N GLY A 111 6.35 -1.22 17.56
CA GLY A 111 6.79 -0.63 16.29
C GLY A 111 5.64 -0.20 15.38
N THR A 112 5.93 -0.06 14.10
CA THR A 112 4.95 0.34 13.09
C THR A 112 4.71 -0.80 12.11
N SER A 113 3.45 -1.17 11.91
CA SER A 113 3.00 -2.13 10.92
C SER A 113 2.31 -1.44 9.75
N ALA A 114 2.53 -1.93 8.55
CA ALA A 114 1.81 -1.52 7.35
C ALA A 114 0.59 -2.43 7.13
N LEU A 115 -0.52 -1.85 6.75
CA LEU A 115 -1.83 -2.49 6.62
C LEU A 115 -2.49 -2.05 5.32
N ILE A 116 -3.32 -2.91 4.72
CA ILE A 116 -4.24 -2.53 3.63
C ILE A 116 -5.67 -2.50 4.16
N ALA A 117 -6.34 -1.36 4.02
CA ALA A 117 -7.77 -1.26 4.32
C ALA A 117 -8.56 -2.14 3.33
N THR A 118 -9.41 -3.03 3.85
CA THR A 118 -10.19 -3.95 3.01
C THR A 118 -11.67 -3.62 2.96
N ARG A 119 -12.19 -2.98 4.01
CA ARG A 119 -13.57 -2.50 4.11
C ARG A 119 -13.64 -1.33 5.09
N ILE A 120 -14.52 -0.39 4.83
CA ILE A 120 -14.75 0.79 5.68
C ILE A 120 -16.24 0.85 6.02
N GLU A 121 -16.57 0.81 7.30
CA GLU A 121 -17.94 0.90 7.79
C GLU A 121 -18.02 1.93 8.90
N LYS A 122 -18.72 3.04 8.64
CA LYS A 122 -18.88 4.13 9.61
C LYS A 122 -17.54 4.53 10.24
N THR A 123 -17.31 4.15 11.48
CA THR A 123 -16.12 4.46 12.29
C THR A 123 -15.14 3.28 12.42
N ILE A 124 -15.36 2.20 11.68
CA ILE A 124 -14.53 0.98 11.70
C ILE A 124 -13.83 0.81 10.36
N VAL A 125 -12.54 0.50 10.42
CA VAL A 125 -11.73 0.12 9.26
C VAL A 125 -11.32 -1.34 9.41
N PHE A 126 -11.69 -2.18 8.46
CA PHE A 126 -11.21 -3.55 8.34
C PHE A 126 -9.92 -3.54 7.52
N TYR A 127 -8.96 -4.36 7.89
CA TYR A 127 -7.65 -4.41 7.25
C TYR A 127 -7.10 -5.82 7.14
N CYS A 128 -6.12 -6.02 6.26
CA CYS A 128 -5.26 -7.19 6.23
C CYS A 128 -3.78 -6.78 6.32
N SER A 129 -2.96 -7.66 6.88
CA SER A 129 -1.53 -7.44 7.14
C SER A 129 -0.75 -8.76 7.21
N HIS A 130 0.58 -8.67 7.14
CA HIS A 130 1.52 -9.74 7.46
C HIS A 130 2.32 -9.48 8.75
N ASN A 131 1.76 -8.75 9.71
CA ASN A 131 2.37 -8.61 11.03
C ASN A 131 1.33 -8.08 12.05
N PRO A 132 0.57 -8.97 12.70
CA PRO A 132 0.44 -10.41 12.45
C PRO A 132 -0.21 -10.74 11.09
N ASP A 133 -0.04 -12.00 10.64
CA ASP A 133 -0.67 -12.47 9.41
C ASP A 133 -2.19 -12.54 9.57
N GLY A 134 -2.94 -12.08 8.56
CA GLY A 134 -4.39 -12.15 8.52
C GLY A 134 -5.06 -10.79 8.48
N CYS A 135 -6.35 -10.81 8.75
CA CYS A 135 -7.21 -9.63 8.70
C CYS A 135 -7.85 -9.35 10.05
N GLY A 136 -8.13 -8.10 10.32
CA GLY A 136 -8.74 -7.61 11.54
C GLY A 136 -9.53 -6.34 11.30
N PHE A 137 -9.90 -5.67 12.39
CA PHE A 137 -10.55 -4.37 12.35
C PHE A 137 -10.09 -3.48 13.49
N MET A 138 -10.23 -2.18 13.32
CA MET A 138 -9.99 -1.18 14.36
C MET A 138 -10.87 0.05 14.17
N LYS A 139 -11.05 0.84 15.22
CA LYS A 139 -11.73 2.13 15.11
C LYS A 139 -10.88 3.10 14.30
N GLU A 140 -11.50 3.93 13.47
CA GLU A 140 -10.80 4.96 12.68
C GLU A 140 -10.06 5.99 13.55
N SER A 141 -10.49 6.14 14.81
CA SER A 141 -9.87 7.02 15.81
C SER A 141 -8.81 6.35 16.66
N THR A 142 -8.38 5.12 16.32
CA THR A 142 -7.32 4.42 17.07
C THR A 142 -6.03 5.24 17.03
N GLU A 143 -5.48 5.54 18.20
CA GLU A 143 -4.22 6.28 18.32
C GLU A 143 -3.08 5.53 17.61
N GLY A 144 -2.21 6.27 16.93
CA GLY A 144 -1.11 5.71 16.16
C GLY A 144 -1.46 5.28 14.73
N LEU A 145 -2.73 5.46 14.29
CA LEU A 145 -3.10 5.26 12.89
C LEU A 145 -2.67 6.45 12.02
N GLU A 146 -2.18 6.13 10.83
CA GLU A 146 -1.86 7.07 9.76
C GLU A 146 -2.39 6.52 8.43
N TYR A 147 -3.20 7.30 7.75
CA TYR A 147 -3.87 6.96 6.49
C TYR A 147 -3.12 7.55 5.31
N TYR A 148 -2.85 6.75 4.27
CA TYR A 148 -2.26 7.22 3.00
C TYR A 148 -3.29 7.17 1.89
N PHE A 149 -3.43 8.25 1.10
CA PHE A 149 -4.49 8.41 0.10
C PHE A 149 -4.04 9.29 -1.09
N LEU A 150 -4.73 9.12 -2.21
CA LEU A 150 -4.56 9.87 -3.46
C LEU A 150 -5.64 10.92 -3.66
#